data_a7e6e3a0f45edd74ff4a544e6ca45215
#
_entry.id   a7e6e3a0f45edd74ff4a544e6ca45215
#
_cell.length_a   1.000
_cell.length_b   1.000
_cell.length_c   1.000
_cell.angle_alpha   90.00
_cell.angle_beta   90.00
_cell.angle_gamma   90.00
#
_symmetry.space_group_name_H-M   'P 1'
#
loop_
_entity.id
_entity.type
_entity.pdbx_description
1 polymer ?
#
loop_
_entity_poly.entity_id
_entity_poly.type
_entity_poly.pdbx_seq_one_letter_code
_entity_poly.pdbx_strand_id
1 'polypeptide(L)'
;MPSLTEWKVPFAFQPRAEDYKFNLDHALSSIVGLHAIIPPDAFSAETLGTERAGNAVVIEDGLVLTIGYLITEAESVWLHLNDGRVVEGHVLGFDFATGFGLVQALGPLDLPPLPLGSSAATKIGDQVVLGGAGGRTRSVASRIIAKQEFTGYWEYLLDEAIFTHPAHPNWGGTGLLSAKGELIGIGSLQLERERDSKAEHVNMIVPIDLLKPVIDDLRRFGRVNKPARPWLGMYSTEVDDRVVVIGVSNNGPAARAELKAGDVILGINGDKVTSQGEFYRKLWALGAAGVDVPLTVHHEGVTFDVTVASTDRTKLLKGPRLH
;
A
#
# COMPACT_ATOMS: atom_id res chain seq x y z
N MET A 1 -10.84 -2.13 21.47
CA MET A 1 -11.08 -2.91 20.23
C MET A 1 -11.56 -4.30 20.60
N PRO A 2 -12.51 -4.94 19.86
CA PRO A 2 -12.80 -6.34 20.07
C PRO A 2 -11.51 -7.12 19.90
N SER A 3 -11.26 -8.12 20.76
CA SER A 3 -10.07 -8.94 20.69
C SER A 3 -9.95 -9.53 19.28
N LEU A 4 -8.74 -9.59 18.71
CA LEU A 4 -8.44 -10.22 17.42
C LEU A 4 -8.98 -11.68 17.33
N THR A 5 -9.44 -12.24 18.43
CA THR A 5 -9.91 -13.62 18.55
C THR A 5 -11.37 -13.85 18.13
N GLU A 6 -12.21 -12.82 18.01
CA GLU A 6 -13.66 -13.01 17.77
C GLU A 6 -14.14 -12.69 16.35
N TRP A 7 -13.34 -11.99 15.53
CA TRP A 7 -13.76 -11.61 14.19
C TRP A 7 -13.60 -12.78 13.19
N LYS A 8 -14.62 -13.00 12.38
CA LYS A 8 -14.60 -14.00 11.29
C LYS A 8 -15.28 -13.44 10.06
N VAL A 9 -14.79 -13.83 8.89
CA VAL A 9 -15.49 -13.62 7.62
C VAL A 9 -16.82 -14.39 7.65
N PRO A 10 -17.94 -13.82 7.17
CA PRO A 10 -19.19 -14.57 7.03
C PRO A 10 -18.96 -15.86 6.26
N PHE A 11 -19.54 -16.96 6.72
CA PHE A 11 -19.29 -18.31 6.17
C PHE A 11 -19.50 -18.41 4.65
N ALA A 12 -20.47 -17.66 4.11
CA ALA A 12 -20.74 -17.63 2.67
C ALA A 12 -19.57 -17.09 1.82
N PHE A 13 -18.65 -16.33 2.42
CA PHE A 13 -17.49 -15.76 1.74
C PHE A 13 -16.18 -16.44 2.10
N GLN A 14 -16.19 -17.38 3.02
CA GLN A 14 -14.98 -18.12 3.38
C GLN A 14 -14.58 -19.08 2.25
N PRO A 15 -13.27 -19.23 1.94
CA PRO A 15 -12.80 -20.19 0.95
C PRO A 15 -12.96 -21.62 1.48
N ARG A 16 -13.45 -22.53 0.64
CA ARG A 16 -13.59 -23.94 0.96
C ARG A 16 -12.48 -24.73 0.31
N ALA A 17 -11.84 -25.63 1.06
CA ALA A 17 -10.66 -26.38 0.57
C ALA A 17 -10.94 -27.18 -0.71
N GLU A 18 -12.16 -27.70 -0.85
CA GLU A 18 -12.61 -28.47 -2.01
C GLU A 18 -12.71 -27.68 -3.32
N ASP A 19 -12.76 -26.34 -3.24
CA ASP A 19 -12.83 -25.46 -4.43
C ASP A 19 -11.44 -25.22 -5.07
N TYR A 20 -10.35 -25.65 -4.42
CA TYR A 20 -8.97 -25.38 -4.85
C TYR A 20 -8.16 -26.66 -5.08
N LYS A 21 -7.25 -26.61 -6.07
CA LYS A 21 -6.37 -27.75 -6.41
C LYS A 21 -5.06 -27.80 -5.61
N PHE A 22 -4.84 -26.82 -4.74
CA PHE A 22 -3.68 -26.73 -3.84
C PHE A 22 -4.13 -26.90 -2.38
N ASN A 23 -3.19 -27.17 -1.49
CA ASN A 23 -3.47 -27.25 -0.06
C ASN A 23 -3.72 -25.84 0.50
N LEU A 24 -4.99 -25.45 0.57
CA LEU A 24 -5.42 -24.13 0.99
C LEU A 24 -4.98 -23.81 2.43
N ASP A 25 -5.14 -24.76 3.37
CA ASP A 25 -4.78 -24.53 4.77
C ASP A 25 -3.26 -24.34 4.94
N HIS A 26 -2.47 -25.09 4.19
CA HIS A 26 -1.03 -24.96 4.17
C HIS A 26 -0.61 -23.58 3.59
N ALA A 27 -1.21 -23.15 2.49
CA ALA A 27 -0.94 -21.82 1.93
C ALA A 27 -1.36 -20.70 2.89
N LEU A 28 -2.52 -20.80 3.52
CA LEU A 28 -2.99 -19.79 4.47
C LEU A 28 -2.21 -19.79 5.79
N SER A 29 -1.50 -20.85 6.14
CA SER A 29 -0.64 -20.86 7.33
C SER A 29 0.55 -19.92 7.23
N SER A 30 0.97 -19.56 6.00
CA SER A 30 2.03 -18.58 5.73
C SER A 30 1.62 -17.12 5.97
N ILE A 31 0.35 -16.87 6.30
CA ILE A 31 -0.17 -15.53 6.53
C ILE A 31 -0.31 -15.30 8.02
N VAL A 32 0.37 -14.29 8.52
CA VAL A 32 0.47 -13.94 9.93
C VAL A 32 -0.14 -12.57 10.20
N GLY A 33 -0.56 -12.32 11.43
CA GLY A 33 -0.93 -10.99 11.88
C GLY A 33 0.32 -10.13 12.06
N LEU A 34 0.20 -8.85 11.77
CA LEU A 34 1.24 -7.86 12.00
C LEU A 34 0.68 -6.76 12.89
N HIS A 35 1.42 -6.40 13.92
CA HIS A 35 1.13 -5.27 14.80
C HIS A 35 2.38 -4.41 14.93
N ALA A 36 2.24 -3.11 14.72
CA ALA A 36 3.34 -2.17 14.77
C ALA A 36 3.02 -0.98 15.68
N ILE A 37 4.00 -0.55 16.46
CA ILE A 37 3.94 0.65 17.29
C ILE A 37 4.84 1.70 16.67
N ILE A 38 4.29 2.90 16.50
CA ILE A 38 4.93 4.05 15.88
C ILE A 38 5.06 5.16 16.93
N PRO A 39 6.22 5.83 17.02
CA PRO A 39 6.40 6.96 17.93
C PRO A 39 5.34 8.06 17.67
N PRO A 40 4.77 8.68 18.72
CA PRO A 40 3.73 9.69 18.54
C PRO A 40 4.21 10.97 17.82
N ASP A 41 5.49 11.21 17.81
CA ASP A 41 6.15 12.32 17.11
C ASP A 41 6.73 11.90 15.74
N ALA A 42 6.36 10.72 15.22
CA ALA A 42 6.69 10.29 13.87
C ALA A 42 5.86 11.06 12.83
N PHE A 43 6.46 11.36 11.68
CA PHE A 43 5.81 12.09 10.60
C PHE A 43 4.52 11.40 10.13
N SER A 44 4.51 10.08 10.02
CA SER A 44 3.33 9.32 9.60
C SER A 44 2.28 9.10 10.69
N ALA A 45 2.58 9.43 11.96
CA ALA A 45 1.65 9.19 13.08
C ALA A 45 0.39 10.05 13.00
N GLU A 46 0.50 11.29 12.52
CA GLU A 46 -0.62 12.21 12.36
C GLU A 46 -1.70 11.65 11.42
N THR A 47 -1.29 11.00 10.32
CA THR A 47 -2.22 10.50 9.29
C THR A 47 -2.63 9.05 9.51
N LEU A 48 -1.70 8.20 9.98
CA LEU A 48 -1.89 6.74 10.03
C LEU A 48 -2.02 6.20 11.46
N GLY A 49 -1.90 7.07 12.47
CA GLY A 49 -1.93 6.67 13.87
C GLY A 49 -0.63 6.06 14.39
N THR A 50 -0.57 5.85 15.70
CA THR A 50 0.60 5.34 16.43
C THR A 50 0.57 3.83 16.67
N GLU A 51 -0.55 3.18 16.42
CA GLU A 51 -0.74 1.73 16.52
C GLU A 51 -1.37 1.24 15.23
N ARG A 52 -0.68 0.32 14.54
CA ARG A 52 -1.12 -0.20 13.24
C ARG A 52 -1.18 -1.70 13.29
N ALA A 53 -2.28 -2.25 12.78
CA ALA A 53 -2.50 -3.69 12.70
C ALA A 53 -2.92 -4.10 11.29
N GLY A 54 -2.48 -5.26 10.88
CA GLY A 54 -2.79 -5.82 9.57
C GLY A 54 -2.30 -7.25 9.43
N ASN A 55 -2.00 -7.62 8.22
CA ASN A 55 -1.51 -8.94 7.87
C ASN A 55 -0.13 -8.85 7.22
N ALA A 56 0.56 -9.97 7.16
CA ALA A 56 1.81 -10.11 6.45
C ALA A 56 1.97 -11.55 5.96
N VAL A 57 2.78 -11.75 4.93
CA VAL A 57 2.95 -13.04 4.26
C VAL A 57 4.40 -13.47 4.34
N VAL A 58 4.65 -14.68 4.82
CA VAL A 58 5.98 -15.31 4.81
C VAL A 58 6.31 -15.67 3.36
N ILE A 59 7.35 -15.06 2.80
CA ILE A 59 7.79 -15.27 1.39
C ILE A 59 9.12 -16.02 1.29
N GLU A 60 9.92 -16.03 2.34
CA GLU A 60 11.13 -16.82 2.53
C GLU A 60 11.29 -17.12 4.03
N ASP A 61 12.24 -17.97 4.40
CA ASP A 61 12.49 -18.28 5.80
C ASP A 61 12.86 -17.01 6.59
N GLY A 62 12.01 -16.68 7.57
CA GLY A 62 12.12 -15.48 8.38
C GLY A 62 11.85 -14.15 7.65
N LEU A 63 11.60 -14.15 6.34
CA LEU A 63 11.29 -12.94 5.58
C LEU A 63 9.79 -12.80 5.33
N VAL A 64 9.24 -11.65 5.73
CA VAL A 64 7.80 -11.38 5.71
C VAL A 64 7.51 -10.14 4.88
N LEU A 65 6.57 -10.27 3.94
CA LEU A 65 6.10 -9.19 3.07
C LEU A 65 4.77 -8.63 3.57
N THR A 66 4.66 -7.33 3.60
CA THR A 66 3.44 -6.61 3.97
C THR A 66 3.27 -5.35 3.11
N ILE A 67 2.30 -4.50 3.48
CA ILE A 67 2.17 -3.16 2.90
C ILE A 67 2.91 -2.13 3.76
N GLY A 68 3.69 -1.26 3.13
CA GLY A 68 4.66 -0.38 3.78
C GLY A 68 4.06 0.57 4.81
N TYR A 69 2.84 1.07 4.59
CA TYR A 69 2.23 2.01 5.54
C TYR A 69 2.00 1.40 6.93
N LEU A 70 1.92 0.07 7.05
CA LEU A 70 1.81 -0.59 8.36
C LEU A 70 3.09 -0.48 9.19
N ILE A 71 4.25 -0.43 8.54
CA ILE A 71 5.55 -0.50 9.19
C ILE A 71 6.40 0.77 9.07
N THR A 72 5.92 1.78 8.30
CA THR A 72 6.65 3.04 8.15
C THR A 72 6.82 3.71 9.50
N GLU A 73 8.09 4.02 9.87
CA GLU A 73 8.51 4.62 11.15
C GLU A 73 8.20 3.75 12.39
N ALA A 74 7.95 2.45 12.22
CA ALA A 74 7.69 1.58 13.35
C ALA A 74 8.91 1.46 14.27
N GLU A 75 8.69 1.64 15.57
CA GLU A 75 9.68 1.41 16.63
C GLU A 75 9.71 -0.07 17.01
N SER A 76 8.56 -0.75 16.97
CA SER A 76 8.46 -2.19 17.17
C SER A 76 7.44 -2.81 16.23
N VAL A 77 7.71 -4.04 15.83
CA VAL A 77 6.82 -4.87 14.99
C VAL A 77 6.70 -6.24 15.62
N TRP A 78 5.47 -6.74 15.71
CA TRP A 78 5.14 -8.05 16.24
C TRP A 78 4.39 -8.86 15.20
N LEU A 79 4.85 -10.10 14.98
CA LEU A 79 4.25 -11.08 14.08
C LEU A 79 3.45 -12.09 14.92
N HIS A 80 2.15 -12.13 14.71
CA HIS A 80 1.22 -13.03 15.41
C HIS A 80 0.94 -14.24 14.55
N LEU A 81 1.42 -15.41 14.95
CA LEU A 81 1.26 -16.66 14.21
C LEU A 81 -0.10 -17.29 14.52
N ASN A 82 -0.57 -18.14 13.61
CA ASN A 82 -1.88 -18.79 13.74
C ASN A 82 -1.93 -19.84 14.87
N ASP A 83 -0.78 -20.27 15.37
CA ASP A 83 -0.65 -21.19 16.52
C ASP A 83 -0.61 -20.45 17.88
N GLY A 84 -0.71 -19.14 17.87
CA GLY A 84 -0.71 -18.29 19.06
C GLY A 84 0.67 -17.77 19.48
N ARG A 85 1.75 -18.19 18.83
CA ARG A 85 3.08 -17.62 19.06
C ARG A 85 3.13 -16.17 18.56
N VAL A 86 3.95 -15.37 19.22
CA VAL A 86 4.26 -13.98 18.82
C VAL A 86 5.76 -13.87 18.68
N VAL A 87 6.20 -13.38 17.53
CA VAL A 87 7.61 -13.23 17.19
C VAL A 87 7.89 -11.76 16.89
N GLU A 88 8.94 -11.20 17.46
CA GLU A 88 9.38 -9.85 17.14
C GLU A 88 9.92 -9.79 15.71
N GLY A 89 9.66 -8.67 15.03
CA GLY A 89 10.14 -8.40 13.68
C GLY A 89 10.93 -7.12 13.60
N HIS A 90 11.92 -7.10 12.72
CA HIS A 90 12.70 -5.91 12.38
C HIS A 90 12.29 -5.39 11.00
N VAL A 91 11.98 -4.10 10.87
CA VAL A 91 11.69 -3.47 9.59
C VAL A 91 12.95 -3.44 8.74
N LEU A 92 12.99 -4.22 7.67
CA LEU A 92 14.10 -4.17 6.71
C LEU A 92 14.01 -2.94 5.82
N GLY A 93 12.82 -2.61 5.35
CA GLY A 93 12.60 -1.46 4.50
C GLY A 93 11.22 -1.44 3.87
N PHE A 94 10.94 -0.34 3.17
CA PHE A 94 9.71 -0.18 2.40
C PHE A 94 9.96 0.71 1.18
N ASP A 95 9.06 0.58 0.20
CA ASP A 95 9.13 1.37 -1.03
C ASP A 95 7.82 2.15 -1.23
N PHE A 96 7.93 3.47 -1.31
CA PHE A 96 6.78 4.34 -1.53
C PHE A 96 6.17 4.21 -2.92
N ALA A 97 6.95 3.79 -3.93
CA ALA A 97 6.47 3.70 -5.29
C ALA A 97 5.58 2.48 -5.51
N THR A 98 5.95 1.33 -4.94
CA THR A 98 5.15 0.10 -5.01
C THR A 98 4.19 -0.03 -3.83
N GLY A 99 4.56 0.52 -2.68
CA GLY A 99 3.84 0.36 -1.42
C GLY A 99 4.25 -0.88 -0.62
N PHE A 100 5.18 -1.72 -1.08
CA PHE A 100 5.64 -2.89 -0.34
C PHE A 100 6.47 -2.53 0.87
N GLY A 101 6.39 -3.38 1.90
CA GLY A 101 7.22 -3.35 3.08
C GLY A 101 7.75 -4.73 3.43
N LEU A 102 8.99 -4.82 3.89
CA LEU A 102 9.67 -6.04 4.31
C LEU A 102 9.99 -6.01 5.79
N VAL A 103 9.74 -7.12 6.46
CA VAL A 103 10.06 -7.37 7.87
C VAL A 103 10.88 -8.65 7.98
N GLN A 104 11.99 -8.59 8.72
CA GLN A 104 12.75 -9.75 9.14
C GLN A 104 12.23 -10.23 10.49
N ALA A 105 11.80 -11.47 10.60
CA ALA A 105 11.51 -12.09 11.89
C ALA A 105 12.81 -12.27 12.70
N LEU A 106 12.77 -11.92 13.98
CA LEU A 106 13.91 -12.05 14.89
C LEU A 106 13.92 -13.40 15.64
N GLY A 107 12.99 -14.27 15.33
CA GLY A 107 12.91 -15.64 15.84
C GLY A 107 12.32 -16.59 14.79
N PRO A 108 12.36 -17.90 15.03
CA PRO A 108 11.88 -18.90 14.09
C PRO A 108 10.35 -18.79 13.91
N LEU A 109 9.90 -18.72 12.67
CA LEU A 109 8.49 -18.74 12.33
C LEU A 109 7.99 -20.19 12.19
N ASP A 110 8.82 -21.11 11.67
CA ASP A 110 8.47 -22.49 11.33
C ASP A 110 7.22 -22.58 10.44
N LEU A 111 7.10 -21.64 9.51
CA LEU A 111 5.99 -21.54 8.57
C LEU A 111 6.49 -21.74 7.14
N PRO A 112 5.71 -22.42 6.28
CA PRO A 112 6.09 -22.56 4.89
C PRO A 112 6.05 -21.19 4.17
N PRO A 113 7.10 -20.83 3.39
CA PRO A 113 7.02 -19.63 2.58
C PRO A 113 6.03 -19.84 1.41
N LEU A 114 5.23 -18.80 1.12
CA LEU A 114 4.39 -18.79 -0.08
C LEU A 114 5.23 -18.55 -1.34
N PRO A 115 5.10 -19.38 -2.38
CA PRO A 115 5.77 -19.14 -3.64
C PRO A 115 5.22 -17.88 -4.31
N LEU A 116 6.11 -17.05 -4.85
CA LEU A 116 5.74 -15.88 -5.62
C LEU A 116 5.27 -16.31 -7.02
N GLY A 117 4.05 -15.94 -7.36
CA GLY A 117 3.48 -16.15 -8.68
C GLY A 117 3.75 -14.99 -9.65
N SER A 118 2.86 -14.80 -10.62
CA SER A 118 2.86 -13.68 -11.55
C SER A 118 1.48 -13.00 -11.55
N SER A 119 1.45 -11.74 -11.18
CA SER A 119 0.26 -10.90 -11.28
C SER A 119 -0.09 -10.56 -12.73
N ALA A 120 0.90 -10.47 -13.62
CA ALA A 120 0.69 -10.23 -15.05
C ALA A 120 -0.05 -11.40 -15.74
N ALA A 121 0.10 -12.63 -15.22
CA ALA A 121 -0.58 -13.80 -15.78
C ALA A 121 -2.08 -13.87 -15.40
N THR A 122 -2.54 -13.05 -14.49
CA THR A 122 -3.94 -13.06 -14.01
C THR A 122 -4.88 -12.27 -14.92
N LYS A 123 -6.15 -12.66 -14.92
CA LYS A 123 -7.21 -12.06 -15.74
C LYS A 123 -8.40 -11.64 -14.88
N ILE A 124 -9.18 -10.69 -15.39
CA ILE A 124 -10.49 -10.34 -14.84
C ILE A 124 -11.39 -11.60 -14.89
N GLY A 125 -12.05 -11.89 -13.78
CA GLY A 125 -12.88 -13.09 -13.59
C GLY A 125 -12.15 -14.24 -12.88
N ASP A 126 -10.83 -14.22 -12.76
CA ASP A 126 -10.08 -15.27 -12.06
C ASP A 126 -10.53 -15.38 -10.60
N GLN A 127 -10.71 -16.63 -10.16
CA GLN A 127 -10.95 -16.94 -8.75
C GLN A 127 -9.64 -16.83 -7.97
N VAL A 128 -9.71 -16.14 -6.84
CA VAL A 128 -8.56 -15.87 -5.98
C VAL A 128 -8.97 -16.00 -4.52
N VAL A 129 -7.99 -16.10 -3.63
CA VAL A 129 -8.23 -16.04 -2.18
C VAL A 129 -7.50 -14.84 -1.60
N LEU A 130 -8.23 -13.97 -0.90
CA LEU A 130 -7.63 -12.97 -0.02
C LEU A 130 -7.42 -13.61 1.34
N GLY A 131 -6.18 -13.97 1.61
CA GLY A 131 -5.78 -14.59 2.87
C GLY A 131 -5.51 -13.55 3.95
N GLY A 132 -6.12 -13.75 5.11
CA GLY A 132 -5.83 -13.02 6.34
C GLY A 132 -5.28 -13.93 7.42
N ALA A 133 -4.62 -13.38 8.43
CA ALA A 133 -4.14 -14.11 9.59
C ALA A 133 -5.30 -14.78 10.34
N GLY A 134 -5.19 -16.08 10.62
CA GLY A 134 -6.23 -16.89 11.24
C GLY A 134 -6.88 -17.91 10.30
N GLY A 135 -6.27 -18.16 9.14
CA GLY A 135 -6.66 -19.23 8.22
C GLY A 135 -7.98 -18.96 7.49
N ARG A 136 -8.68 -20.03 7.08
CA ARG A 136 -9.90 -19.94 6.26
C ARG A 136 -11.00 -19.06 6.85
N THR A 137 -11.18 -19.08 8.15
CA THR A 137 -12.24 -18.29 8.82
C THR A 137 -12.01 -16.79 8.76
N ARG A 138 -10.81 -16.38 8.42
CA ARG A 138 -10.39 -14.97 8.24
C ARG A 138 -9.87 -14.69 6.85
N SER A 139 -10.26 -15.50 5.88
CA SER A 139 -9.92 -15.32 4.46
C SER A 139 -11.18 -15.23 3.62
N VAL A 140 -11.10 -14.57 2.49
CA VAL A 140 -12.24 -14.32 1.58
C VAL A 140 -12.00 -15.02 0.25
N ALA A 141 -12.95 -15.86 -0.17
CA ALA A 141 -13.04 -16.34 -1.55
C ALA A 141 -13.51 -15.16 -2.43
N SER A 142 -12.68 -14.72 -3.34
CA SER A 142 -12.88 -13.51 -4.12
C SER A 142 -12.64 -13.74 -5.61
N ARG A 143 -12.89 -12.72 -6.41
CA ARG A 143 -12.58 -12.68 -7.85
C ARG A 143 -11.87 -11.39 -8.20
N ILE A 144 -11.00 -11.43 -9.19
CA ILE A 144 -10.46 -10.24 -9.83
C ILE A 144 -11.57 -9.61 -10.66
N ILE A 145 -11.92 -8.36 -10.37
CA ILE A 145 -13.00 -7.65 -11.04
C ILE A 145 -12.53 -6.52 -11.95
N ALA A 146 -11.30 -6.04 -11.73
CA ALA A 146 -10.65 -5.06 -12.58
C ALA A 146 -9.12 -5.16 -12.43
N LYS A 147 -8.41 -4.74 -13.47
CA LYS A 147 -6.97 -4.47 -13.51
C LYS A 147 -6.83 -3.14 -14.24
N GLN A 148 -6.43 -2.10 -13.53
CA GLN A 148 -6.39 -0.75 -14.09
C GLN A 148 -5.50 0.17 -13.26
N GLU A 149 -5.21 1.34 -13.80
CA GLU A 149 -4.50 2.40 -13.10
C GLU A 149 -5.20 2.73 -11.75
N PHE A 150 -4.38 3.00 -10.75
CA PHE A 150 -4.82 3.51 -9.47
C PHE A 150 -3.95 4.71 -9.06
N THR A 151 -4.60 5.82 -8.73
CA THR A 151 -3.97 6.98 -8.13
C THR A 151 -4.43 7.16 -6.69
N GLY A 152 -3.48 7.29 -5.77
CA GLY A 152 -3.75 7.65 -4.38
C GLY A 152 -3.59 9.16 -4.15
N TYR A 153 -4.38 9.73 -3.27
CA TYR A 153 -4.35 11.17 -2.98
C TYR A 153 -3.00 11.65 -2.38
N TRP A 154 -2.13 10.74 -1.95
CA TRP A 154 -0.86 10.99 -1.27
C TRP A 154 0.37 10.87 -2.19
N GLU A 155 0.26 11.27 -3.44
CA GLU A 155 1.30 11.15 -4.48
C GLU A 155 1.71 9.69 -4.74
N TYR A 156 0.71 8.86 -5.03
CA TYR A 156 0.87 7.44 -5.31
C TYR A 156 0.20 7.06 -6.63
N LEU A 157 0.87 6.24 -7.43
CA LEU A 157 0.34 5.73 -8.69
C LEU A 157 0.85 4.33 -8.96
N LEU A 158 -0.08 3.45 -9.31
CA LEU A 158 0.18 2.16 -9.93
C LEU A 158 -0.39 2.17 -11.34
N ASP A 159 0.42 1.83 -12.34
CA ASP A 159 -0.05 1.75 -13.73
C ASP A 159 -1.12 0.65 -13.91
N GLU A 160 -1.01 -0.43 -13.15
CA GLU A 160 -2.02 -1.48 -13.08
C GLU A 160 -2.12 -2.00 -11.64
N ALA A 161 -3.17 -1.66 -10.93
CA ALA A 161 -3.57 -2.29 -9.68
C ALA A 161 -4.58 -3.40 -9.94
N ILE A 162 -4.67 -4.39 -9.03
CA ILE A 162 -5.69 -5.45 -9.09
C ILE A 162 -6.81 -5.10 -8.13
N PHE A 163 -8.06 -5.22 -8.58
CA PHE A 163 -9.23 -5.00 -7.74
C PHE A 163 -10.00 -6.30 -7.56
N THR A 164 -10.41 -6.59 -6.33
CA THR A 164 -11.08 -7.84 -5.97
C THR A 164 -12.40 -7.60 -5.25
N HIS A 165 -13.37 -8.50 -5.46
CA HIS A 165 -14.66 -8.54 -4.78
C HIS A 165 -15.11 -10.00 -4.60
N PRO A 166 -15.72 -10.38 -3.46
CA PRO A 166 -15.97 -9.60 -2.23
C PRO A 166 -14.70 -9.11 -1.54
N ALA A 167 -14.82 -7.98 -0.83
CA ALA A 167 -13.69 -7.38 -0.13
C ALA A 167 -13.39 -8.08 1.21
N HIS A 168 -12.11 -8.16 1.54
CA HIS A 168 -11.65 -8.52 2.87
C HIS A 168 -11.67 -7.28 3.77
N PRO A 169 -12.37 -7.27 4.91
CA PRO A 169 -12.54 -6.06 5.72
C PRO A 169 -11.26 -5.61 6.45
N ASN A 170 -10.31 -6.52 6.70
CA ASN A 170 -8.99 -6.22 7.25
C ASN A 170 -7.94 -6.37 6.16
N TRP A 171 -7.99 -5.50 5.17
CA TRP A 171 -7.30 -5.59 3.88
C TRP A 171 -5.78 -5.43 3.95
N GLY A 172 -5.27 -4.61 4.88
CA GLY A 172 -3.85 -4.23 4.93
C GLY A 172 -2.93 -5.44 5.09
N GLY A 173 -2.06 -5.68 4.12
CA GLY A 173 -1.09 -6.75 4.12
C GLY A 173 -1.63 -8.16 3.84
N THR A 174 -2.93 -8.33 3.50
CA THR A 174 -3.48 -9.63 3.08
C THR A 174 -2.76 -10.17 1.86
N GLY A 175 -2.54 -11.48 1.81
CA GLY A 175 -2.00 -12.14 0.63
C GLY A 175 -3.08 -12.47 -0.39
N LEU A 176 -2.93 -12.04 -1.63
CA LEU A 176 -3.78 -12.50 -2.73
C LEU A 176 -3.18 -13.78 -3.35
N LEU A 177 -3.90 -14.89 -3.23
CA LEU A 177 -3.48 -16.20 -3.77
C LEU A 177 -4.18 -16.51 -5.08
N SER A 178 -3.39 -16.99 -6.05
CA SER A 178 -3.89 -17.51 -7.33
C SER A 178 -4.61 -18.86 -7.16
N ALA A 179 -5.23 -19.33 -8.23
CA ALA A 179 -5.80 -20.69 -8.30
C ALA A 179 -4.75 -21.83 -8.15
N LYS A 180 -3.46 -21.49 -8.14
CA LYS A 180 -2.33 -22.41 -7.90
C LYS A 180 -1.79 -22.34 -6.46
N GLY A 181 -2.31 -21.42 -5.63
CA GLY A 181 -1.79 -21.18 -4.29
C GLY A 181 -0.53 -20.32 -4.24
N GLU A 182 -0.19 -19.62 -5.33
CA GLU A 182 0.94 -18.71 -5.41
C GLU A 182 0.51 -17.29 -4.98
N LEU A 183 1.40 -16.56 -4.33
CA LEU A 183 1.18 -15.15 -3.98
C LEU A 183 1.26 -14.28 -5.24
N ILE A 184 0.18 -13.59 -5.59
CA ILE A 184 0.07 -12.73 -6.77
C ILE A 184 -0.15 -11.25 -6.44
N GLY A 185 -0.27 -10.91 -5.16
CA GLY A 185 -0.36 -9.51 -4.72
C GLY A 185 -0.55 -9.38 -3.22
N ILE A 186 -0.43 -8.14 -2.74
CA ILE A 186 -0.63 -7.76 -1.33
C ILE A 186 -1.76 -6.74 -1.23
N GLY A 187 -2.70 -6.99 -0.34
CA GLY A 187 -3.81 -6.08 -0.04
C GLY A 187 -3.33 -4.74 0.52
N SER A 188 -3.80 -3.67 -0.07
CA SER A 188 -3.41 -2.32 0.32
C SER A 188 -4.57 -1.48 0.83
N LEU A 189 -5.69 -1.44 0.12
CA LEU A 189 -6.82 -0.58 0.47
C LEU A 189 -8.15 -1.32 0.38
N GLN A 190 -9.13 -0.80 1.09
CA GLN A 190 -10.54 -1.03 0.82
C GLN A 190 -11.13 0.25 0.26
N LEU A 191 -11.80 0.12 -0.87
CA LEU A 191 -12.45 1.22 -1.57
C LEU A 191 -13.93 0.92 -1.70
N GLU A 192 -14.72 1.97 -1.86
CA GLU A 192 -16.13 1.88 -2.18
C GLU A 192 -16.33 2.18 -3.67
N ARG A 193 -17.14 1.37 -4.32
CA ARG A 193 -17.61 1.64 -5.69
C ARG A 193 -19.13 1.54 -5.75
N GLU A 194 -19.73 2.29 -6.63
CA GLU A 194 -21.14 2.14 -6.94
C GLU A 194 -21.33 1.10 -8.04
N ARG A 195 -22.23 0.15 -7.82
CA ARG A 195 -22.71 -0.80 -8.81
C ARG A 195 -24.20 -1.01 -8.67
N ASP A 196 -24.94 -0.83 -9.77
CA ASP A 196 -26.41 -0.97 -9.80
C ASP A 196 -27.09 -0.16 -8.68
N SER A 197 -26.64 1.09 -8.46
CA SER A 197 -27.08 2.01 -7.41
C SER A 197 -26.90 1.47 -5.97
N LYS A 198 -25.94 0.55 -5.78
CA LYS A 198 -25.54 0.04 -4.47
C LYS A 198 -24.04 0.25 -4.25
N ALA A 199 -23.71 0.67 -3.04
CA ALA A 199 -22.31 0.73 -2.62
C ALA A 199 -21.77 -0.68 -2.41
N GLU A 200 -20.66 -1.01 -3.06
CA GLU A 200 -19.90 -2.26 -2.88
C GLU A 200 -18.48 -1.93 -2.40
N HIS A 201 -18.00 -2.70 -1.42
CA HIS A 201 -16.60 -2.63 -1.04
C HIS A 201 -15.74 -3.53 -1.93
N VAL A 202 -14.60 -3.01 -2.37
CA VAL A 202 -13.59 -3.74 -3.14
C VAL A 202 -12.23 -3.56 -2.48
N ASN A 203 -11.33 -4.52 -2.65
CA ASN A 203 -9.96 -4.30 -2.24
C ASN A 203 -9.09 -3.93 -3.45
N MET A 204 -8.20 -2.96 -3.25
CA MET A 204 -7.09 -2.66 -4.14
C MET A 204 -5.86 -3.41 -3.66
N ILE A 205 -5.26 -4.14 -4.57
CA ILE A 205 -4.13 -5.05 -4.36
C ILE A 205 -2.94 -4.56 -5.15
N VAL A 206 -1.78 -4.49 -4.50
CA VAL A 206 -0.50 -4.21 -5.15
C VAL A 206 -0.01 -5.48 -5.85
N PRO A 207 0.21 -5.46 -7.17
CA PRO A 207 0.64 -6.64 -7.94
C PRO A 207 2.02 -7.14 -7.52
N ILE A 208 2.17 -8.46 -7.35
CA ILE A 208 3.43 -9.07 -6.85
C ILE A 208 4.61 -8.89 -7.80
N ASP A 209 4.38 -8.76 -9.10
CA ASP A 209 5.46 -8.57 -10.07
C ASP A 209 6.22 -7.26 -9.86
N LEU A 210 5.63 -6.28 -9.16
CA LEU A 210 6.31 -5.05 -8.73
C LEU A 210 7.33 -5.27 -7.61
N LEU A 211 7.29 -6.40 -6.90
CA LEU A 211 8.26 -6.73 -5.86
C LEU A 211 9.61 -7.16 -6.42
N LYS A 212 9.61 -7.95 -7.51
CA LYS A 212 10.82 -8.55 -8.09
C LYS A 212 11.95 -7.56 -8.36
N PRO A 213 11.71 -6.37 -8.94
CA PRO A 213 12.77 -5.40 -9.22
C PRO A 213 13.27 -4.64 -8.00
N VAL A 214 12.63 -4.73 -6.85
CA VAL A 214 12.93 -3.90 -5.66
C VAL A 214 13.32 -4.70 -4.41
N ILE A 215 13.04 -6.00 -4.36
CA ILE A 215 13.23 -6.81 -3.15
C ILE A 215 14.68 -6.85 -2.68
N ASP A 216 15.65 -6.98 -3.58
CA ASP A 216 17.07 -7.04 -3.22
C ASP A 216 17.57 -5.70 -2.69
N ASP A 217 17.09 -4.60 -3.24
CA ASP A 217 17.41 -3.27 -2.76
C ASP A 217 16.83 -3.03 -1.37
N LEU A 218 15.56 -3.43 -1.15
CA LEU A 218 14.92 -3.32 0.16
C LEU A 218 15.67 -4.12 1.23
N ARG A 219 16.15 -5.32 0.90
CA ARG A 219 16.95 -6.15 1.82
C ARG A 219 18.30 -5.53 2.17
N ARG A 220 18.97 -4.94 1.18
CA ARG A 220 20.35 -4.46 1.34
C ARG A 220 20.43 -3.05 1.89
N PHE A 221 19.52 -2.18 1.47
CA PHE A 221 19.60 -0.74 1.69
C PHE A 221 18.40 -0.19 2.49
N GLY A 222 17.39 -1.02 2.79
CA GLY A 222 16.15 -0.58 3.41
C GLY A 222 15.26 0.30 2.51
N ARG A 223 15.69 0.52 1.27
CA ARG A 223 15.02 1.35 0.27
C ARG A 223 15.46 0.96 -1.13
N VAL A 224 14.69 1.34 -2.14
CA VAL A 224 15.10 1.17 -3.54
C VAL A 224 16.31 2.07 -3.83
N ASN A 225 17.36 1.48 -4.40
CA ASN A 225 18.62 2.17 -4.73
C ASN A 225 18.51 2.96 -6.04
N LYS A 226 17.60 3.92 -6.05
CA LYS A 226 17.36 4.87 -7.15
C LYS A 226 17.22 6.27 -6.58
N PRO A 227 17.48 7.33 -7.37
CA PRO A 227 17.14 8.68 -6.96
C PRO A 227 15.68 8.77 -6.52
N ALA A 228 15.43 9.40 -5.37
CA ALA A 228 14.07 9.57 -4.87
C ALA A 228 13.27 10.44 -5.84
N ARG A 229 11.98 10.12 -5.98
CA ARG A 229 11.03 10.93 -6.75
C ARG A 229 10.81 12.28 -6.06
N PRO A 230 10.59 13.37 -6.82
CA PRO A 230 10.13 14.62 -6.25
C PRO A 230 8.84 14.39 -5.46
N TRP A 231 8.79 14.85 -4.22
CA TRP A 231 7.61 14.85 -3.39
C TRP A 231 7.26 16.28 -2.98
N LEU A 232 6.00 16.65 -3.12
CA LEU A 232 5.50 17.98 -2.81
C LEU A 232 4.84 18.06 -1.43
N GLY A 233 4.37 16.93 -0.91
CA GLY A 233 3.57 16.90 0.30
C GLY A 233 2.19 17.48 0.08
N MET A 234 1.62 17.22 -1.08
CA MET A 234 0.31 17.67 -1.51
C MET A 234 -0.64 16.49 -1.58
N TYR A 235 -1.77 16.60 -0.93
CA TYR A 235 -2.87 15.66 -1.06
C TYR A 235 -3.82 16.17 -2.13
N SER A 236 -4.04 15.38 -3.18
CA SER A 236 -4.87 15.79 -4.30
C SER A 236 -5.86 14.71 -4.71
N THR A 237 -6.91 15.13 -5.38
CA THR A 237 -7.90 14.23 -5.97
C THR A 237 -8.30 14.75 -7.35
N GLU A 238 -8.87 13.88 -8.17
CA GLU A 238 -9.43 14.25 -9.47
C GLU A 238 -10.94 14.51 -9.34
N VAL A 239 -11.37 15.67 -9.82
CA VAL A 239 -12.79 16.07 -9.89
C VAL A 239 -13.01 16.74 -11.25
N ASP A 240 -13.91 16.21 -12.06
CA ASP A 240 -14.29 16.75 -13.38
C ASP A 240 -13.06 17.11 -14.25
N ASP A 241 -12.16 16.13 -14.45
CA ASP A 241 -10.92 16.26 -15.22
C ASP A 241 -9.97 17.38 -14.71
N ARG A 242 -10.00 17.62 -13.39
CA ARG A 242 -9.14 18.60 -12.71
C ARG A 242 -8.46 18.00 -11.51
N VAL A 243 -7.23 18.35 -11.28
CA VAL A 243 -6.49 17.96 -10.08
C VAL A 243 -6.72 19.03 -9.00
N VAL A 244 -7.46 18.66 -7.97
CA VAL A 244 -7.82 19.53 -6.84
C VAL A 244 -6.99 19.16 -5.61
N VAL A 245 -6.36 20.13 -5.00
CA VAL A 245 -5.67 19.98 -3.72
C VAL A 245 -6.70 19.86 -2.62
N ILE A 246 -6.68 18.75 -1.88
CA ILE A 246 -7.57 18.49 -0.74
C ILE A 246 -6.87 18.72 0.60
N GLY A 247 -5.57 18.94 0.58
CA GLY A 247 -4.75 19.24 1.76
C GLY A 247 -3.28 19.25 1.44
N VAL A 248 -2.48 19.69 2.39
CA VAL A 248 -1.02 19.69 2.31
C VAL A 248 -0.43 19.13 3.60
N SER A 249 0.71 18.48 3.49
CA SER A 249 1.46 17.97 4.64
C SER A 249 2.05 19.14 5.46
N ASN A 250 1.90 19.11 6.77
CA ASN A 250 2.48 20.10 7.67
C ASN A 250 3.99 20.21 7.44
N ASN A 251 4.48 21.45 7.27
CA ASN A 251 5.89 21.75 6.96
C ASN A 251 6.41 21.10 5.66
N GLY A 252 5.54 20.57 4.81
CA GLY A 252 5.89 20.03 3.49
C GLY A 252 6.24 21.11 2.47
N PRO A 253 6.81 20.73 1.30
CA PRO A 253 7.12 21.69 0.23
C PRO A 253 5.91 22.51 -0.23
N ALA A 254 4.76 21.86 -0.46
CA ALA A 254 3.52 22.52 -0.88
C ALA A 254 3.03 23.55 0.16
N ALA A 255 3.08 23.21 1.45
CA ALA A 255 2.72 24.14 2.53
C ALA A 255 3.65 25.35 2.58
N ARG A 256 4.97 25.16 2.38
CA ARG A 256 5.93 26.27 2.30
C ARG A 256 5.74 27.18 1.07
N ALA A 257 5.19 26.62 0.00
CA ALA A 257 4.80 27.37 -1.21
C ALA A 257 3.38 27.96 -1.11
N GLU A 258 2.77 27.93 0.09
CA GLU A 258 1.45 28.48 0.41
C GLU A 258 0.27 27.84 -0.36
N LEU A 259 0.47 26.62 -0.90
CA LEU A 259 -0.62 25.84 -1.47
C LEU A 259 -1.55 25.35 -0.35
N LYS A 260 -2.83 25.28 -0.64
CA LYS A 260 -3.88 24.92 0.33
C LYS A 260 -5.01 24.12 -0.30
N ALA A 261 -5.85 23.55 0.53
CA ALA A 261 -7.06 22.88 0.07
C ALA A 261 -7.96 23.85 -0.73
N GLY A 262 -8.51 23.36 -1.84
CA GLY A 262 -9.30 24.12 -2.79
C GLY A 262 -8.52 24.65 -4.00
N ASP A 263 -7.18 24.61 -3.96
CA ASP A 263 -6.36 24.93 -5.13
C ASP A 263 -6.58 23.91 -6.24
N VAL A 264 -6.66 24.38 -7.48
CA VAL A 264 -6.77 23.54 -8.67
C VAL A 264 -5.48 23.63 -9.47
N ILE A 265 -4.81 22.50 -9.68
CA ILE A 265 -3.59 22.44 -10.48
C ILE A 265 -3.99 22.39 -11.96
N LEU A 266 -3.73 23.46 -12.69
CA LEU A 266 -4.01 23.58 -14.12
C LEU A 266 -2.86 23.11 -14.99
N GLY A 267 -1.62 23.23 -14.50
CA GLY A 267 -0.43 22.90 -15.26
C GLY A 267 0.79 22.65 -14.40
N ILE A 268 1.76 21.97 -14.97
CA ILE A 268 3.08 21.71 -14.42
C ILE A 268 4.15 21.93 -15.49
N ASN A 269 5.17 22.72 -15.17
CA ASN A 269 6.26 23.07 -16.08
C ASN A 269 5.79 23.60 -17.47
N GLY A 270 4.70 24.37 -17.48
CA GLY A 270 4.07 24.92 -18.69
C GLY A 270 3.12 23.97 -19.42
N ASP A 271 3.09 22.70 -19.07
CA ASP A 271 2.18 21.70 -19.65
C ASP A 271 0.86 21.64 -18.89
N LYS A 272 -0.26 21.63 -19.62
CA LYS A 272 -1.59 21.43 -19.03
C LYS A 272 -1.70 20.08 -18.35
N VAL A 273 -2.46 20.02 -17.27
CA VAL A 273 -2.80 18.80 -16.52
C VAL A 273 -4.31 18.57 -16.54
N THR A 274 -4.73 17.36 -16.88
CA THR A 274 -6.15 16.99 -16.97
C THR A 274 -6.54 15.81 -16.08
N SER A 275 -5.55 15.07 -15.54
CA SER A 275 -5.81 13.96 -14.63
C SER A 275 -4.74 13.89 -13.54
N GLN A 276 -5.07 13.23 -12.44
CA GLN A 276 -4.13 13.02 -11.33
C GLN A 276 -2.96 12.11 -11.75
N GLY A 277 -3.22 11.08 -12.54
CA GLY A 277 -2.18 10.19 -13.05
C GLY A 277 -1.20 10.92 -13.98
N GLU A 278 -1.71 11.78 -14.88
CA GLU A 278 -0.89 12.64 -15.73
C GLU A 278 -0.03 13.61 -14.91
N PHE A 279 -0.63 14.23 -13.89
CA PHE A 279 0.08 15.12 -12.98
C PHE A 279 1.27 14.43 -12.31
N TYR A 280 1.06 13.25 -11.72
CA TYR A 280 2.14 12.51 -11.06
C TYR A 280 3.24 12.07 -12.03
N ARG A 281 2.88 11.62 -13.24
CA ARG A 281 3.89 11.25 -14.24
C ARG A 281 4.74 12.45 -14.66
N LYS A 282 4.11 13.60 -14.92
CA LYS A 282 4.83 14.85 -15.26
C LYS A 282 5.71 15.32 -14.10
N LEU A 283 5.20 15.28 -12.86
CA LEU A 283 5.96 15.62 -11.66
C LEU A 283 7.24 14.77 -11.55
N TRP A 284 7.11 13.46 -11.66
CA TRP A 284 8.26 12.57 -11.51
C TRP A 284 9.19 12.56 -12.71
N ALA A 285 8.75 13.02 -13.87
CA ALA A 285 9.57 13.19 -15.05
C ALA A 285 10.49 14.43 -14.99
N LEU A 286 10.24 15.38 -14.07
CA LEU A 286 11.09 16.56 -13.88
C LEU A 286 12.49 16.23 -13.35
N GLY A 287 12.66 15.06 -12.70
CA GLY A 287 13.97 14.60 -12.23
C GLY A 287 13.92 13.98 -10.84
N ALA A 288 15.04 14.07 -10.13
CA ALA A 288 15.14 13.57 -8.76
C ALA A 288 14.57 14.58 -7.75
N ALA A 289 14.26 14.10 -6.55
CA ALA A 289 13.85 14.94 -5.42
C ALA A 289 14.86 16.10 -5.18
N GLY A 290 14.34 17.27 -4.93
CA GLY A 290 15.10 18.52 -4.81
C GLY A 290 14.99 19.42 -6.04
N VAL A 291 14.31 18.97 -7.12
CA VAL A 291 14.02 19.83 -8.28
C VAL A 291 12.93 20.84 -7.93
N ASP A 292 13.01 22.01 -8.52
CA ASP A 292 11.95 23.01 -8.51
C ASP A 292 10.83 22.58 -9.44
N VAL A 293 9.60 22.66 -8.95
CA VAL A 293 8.39 22.26 -9.66
C VAL A 293 7.51 23.47 -9.93
N PRO A 294 7.55 24.04 -11.15
CA PRO A 294 6.67 25.14 -11.54
C PRO A 294 5.24 24.62 -11.74
N LEU A 295 4.29 25.21 -11.03
CA LEU A 295 2.87 24.88 -11.12
C LEU A 295 2.08 26.12 -11.54
N THR A 296 1.09 25.92 -12.41
CA THR A 296 0.03 26.90 -12.68
C THR A 296 -1.20 26.49 -11.87
N VAL A 297 -1.64 27.36 -10.97
CA VAL A 297 -2.67 27.08 -9.96
C VAL A 297 -3.83 28.06 -10.13
N HIS A 298 -5.05 27.56 -9.91
CA HIS A 298 -6.26 28.38 -9.86
C HIS A 298 -6.89 28.29 -8.47
N HIS A 299 -7.19 29.45 -7.89
CA HIS A 299 -7.88 29.56 -6.61
C HIS A 299 -8.84 30.74 -6.62
N GLU A 300 -10.11 30.53 -6.26
CA GLU A 300 -11.14 31.59 -6.13
C GLU A 300 -11.21 32.59 -7.29
N GLY A 301 -11.11 32.10 -8.52
CA GLY A 301 -11.21 32.94 -9.72
C GLY A 301 -9.87 33.57 -10.17
N VAL A 302 -8.78 33.36 -9.44
CA VAL A 302 -7.45 33.87 -9.78
C VAL A 302 -6.55 32.71 -10.22
N THR A 303 -5.83 32.92 -11.33
CA THR A 303 -4.79 31.98 -11.79
C THR A 303 -3.42 32.61 -11.55
N PHE A 304 -2.51 31.82 -10.98
CA PHE A 304 -1.16 32.26 -10.67
C PHE A 304 -0.16 31.13 -10.84
N ASP A 305 1.11 31.49 -11.03
CA ASP A 305 2.21 30.53 -11.07
C ASP A 305 2.91 30.49 -9.72
N VAL A 306 3.27 29.28 -9.27
CA VAL A 306 4.02 29.04 -8.04
C VAL A 306 5.08 27.99 -8.29
N THR A 307 6.26 28.15 -7.71
CA THR A 307 7.32 27.14 -7.76
C THR A 307 7.44 26.44 -6.42
N VAL A 308 7.31 25.11 -6.44
CA VAL A 308 7.44 24.27 -5.24
C VAL A 308 8.80 23.57 -5.26
N ALA A 309 9.66 23.85 -4.28
CA ALA A 309 10.93 23.14 -4.11
C ALA A 309 10.67 21.73 -3.55
N SER A 310 10.69 20.72 -4.42
CA SER A 310 10.41 19.33 -4.02
C SER A 310 11.46 18.78 -3.06
N THR A 311 11.11 17.71 -2.35
CA THR A 311 12.05 17.02 -1.44
C THR A 311 11.93 15.50 -1.55
N ASP A 312 12.93 14.80 -1.00
CA ASP A 312 12.82 13.38 -0.73
C ASP A 312 11.97 13.16 0.52
N ARG A 313 10.82 12.50 0.34
CA ARG A 313 9.88 12.20 1.44
C ARG A 313 10.56 11.45 2.59
N THR A 314 11.54 10.59 2.30
CA THR A 314 12.22 9.80 3.32
C THR A 314 12.99 10.64 4.34
N LYS A 315 13.39 11.87 3.97
CA LYS A 315 14.07 12.80 4.88
C LYS A 315 13.20 13.31 6.03
N LEU A 316 11.88 13.16 5.90
CA LEU A 316 10.92 13.56 6.93
C LEU A 316 10.62 12.43 7.92
N LEU A 317 11.00 11.20 7.57
CA LEU A 317 10.72 10.04 8.37
C LEU A 317 11.79 9.82 9.44
N LYS A 318 11.36 9.27 10.57
CA LYS A 318 12.28 8.74 11.58
C LYS A 318 12.90 7.45 11.08
N GLY A 319 14.22 7.37 11.16
CA GLY A 319 14.92 6.11 10.93
C GLY A 319 14.61 5.09 12.03
N PRO A 320 14.79 3.77 11.75
CA PRO A 320 14.67 2.74 12.77
C PRO A 320 15.70 3.02 13.89
N ARG A 321 15.27 2.91 15.14
CA ARG A 321 16.20 2.94 16.27
C ARG A 321 16.94 1.61 16.31
N LEU A 322 18.26 1.66 16.16
CA LEU A 322 19.14 0.52 16.45
C LEU A 322 19.27 0.43 17.97
N HIS A 323 18.78 -0.65 18.54
CA HIS A 323 18.94 -0.97 19.97
C HIS A 323 20.17 -1.86 20.17
#